data_76bfb13ef12cfaafa9c30db803f73b0b
#
_entry.id   76bfb13ef12cfaafa9c30db803f73b0b
#
_cell.length_a   1.000
_cell.length_b   1.000
_cell.length_c   1.000
_cell.angle_alpha   90.00
_cell.angle_beta   90.00
_cell.angle_gamma   90.00
#
_symmetry.space_group_name_H-M   'P 1'
#
loop_
_entity.id
_entity.type
_entity.pdbx_description
1 polymer ?
#
loop_
_entity_poly.entity_id
_entity_poly.type
_entity_poly.pdbx_seq_one_letter_code
_entity_poly.pdbx_strand_id
1 'polypeptide(L)'
;ISGEQVTRRLNEALGVGGWSFRILRHDINADADEAWALGEIVAEVDGKCVTRQQFGSQKIKRSRSSGAPLDLGFDLKGAATDAMKKCASLLGVGLYLSRKQPPRPSAARAGGTGMHRSA
;
A
#
# COMPACT_ATOMS: atom_id res chain seq x y z
N ILE A 1 -5.80 8.57 -5.32
CA ILE A 1 -5.51 8.54 -3.90
C ILE A 1 -4.01 8.40 -3.69
N SER A 2 -3.45 9.21 -2.82
CA SER A 2 -2.02 9.24 -2.60
C SER A 2 -1.56 8.13 -1.67
N GLY A 3 -0.24 7.88 -1.67
CA GLY A 3 0.33 6.91 -0.74
C GLY A 3 0.11 7.29 0.70
N GLU A 4 0.16 8.60 0.99
CA GLU A 4 -0.08 9.08 2.34
C GLU A 4 -1.51 8.79 2.79
N GLN A 5 -2.47 8.99 1.90
CA GLN A 5 -3.86 8.68 2.20
C GLN A 5 -4.08 7.19 2.42
N VAL A 6 -3.42 6.36 1.62
CA VAL A 6 -3.52 4.90 1.78
C VAL A 6 -2.93 4.48 3.12
N THR A 7 -1.77 5.01 3.47
CA THR A 7 -1.13 4.71 4.75
C THR A 7 -2.06 5.09 5.92
N ARG A 8 -2.67 6.27 5.83
CA ARG A 8 -3.58 6.71 6.88
C ARG A 8 -4.76 5.75 7.01
N ARG A 9 -5.32 5.33 5.89
CA ARG A 9 -6.47 4.42 5.91
C ARG A 9 -6.09 3.04 6.45
N LEU A 10 -4.90 2.57 6.11
CA LEU A 10 -4.42 1.30 6.66
C LEU A 10 -4.26 1.39 8.18
N ASN A 11 -3.72 2.52 8.66
CA ASN A 11 -3.58 2.73 10.10
C ASN A 11 -4.93 2.81 10.79
N GLU A 12 -5.91 3.45 10.16
CA GLU A 12 -7.26 3.54 10.74
C GLU A 12 -7.94 2.18 10.80
N ALA A 13 -7.77 1.40 9.76
CA ALA A 13 -8.46 0.11 9.67
C ALA A 13 -7.78 -0.98 10.49
N LEU A 14 -6.46 -0.99 10.53
CA LEU A 14 -5.68 -2.11 11.08
C LEU A 14 -4.87 -1.74 12.31
N GLY A 15 -4.71 -0.45 12.59
CA GLY A 15 -3.82 0.02 13.63
C GLY A 15 -2.39 0.13 13.11
N VAL A 16 -1.61 1.00 13.71
CA VAL A 16 -0.25 1.25 13.27
C VAL A 16 0.61 -0.02 13.34
N GLY A 17 0.39 -0.84 14.35
CA GLY A 17 1.14 -2.08 14.50
C GLY A 17 0.50 -3.28 13.81
N GLY A 18 -0.63 -3.08 13.13
CA GLY A 18 -1.38 -4.19 12.54
C GLY A 18 -1.02 -4.49 11.09
N TRP A 19 -0.08 -3.78 10.51
CA TRP A 19 0.33 -4.03 9.14
C TRP A 19 1.76 -3.55 8.91
N SER A 20 2.36 -4.07 7.86
CA SER A 20 3.67 -3.60 7.41
C SER A 20 3.76 -3.75 5.90
N PHE A 21 4.59 -2.91 5.29
CA PHE A 21 4.86 -2.97 3.87
C PHE A 21 6.35 -3.12 3.66
N ARG A 22 6.74 -3.97 2.72
CA ARG A 22 8.15 -4.07 2.35
C ARG A 22 8.27 -4.28 0.85
N ILE A 23 9.43 -3.91 0.33
CA ILE A 23 9.75 -4.09 -1.07
C ILE A 23 10.59 -5.34 -1.18
N LEU A 24 10.10 -6.32 -1.94
CA LEU A 24 10.79 -7.59 -2.11
C LEU A 24 11.82 -7.51 -3.22
N ARG A 25 11.51 -6.79 -4.29
CA ARG A 25 12.37 -6.60 -5.44
C ARG A 25 12.09 -5.27 -6.09
N HIS A 26 13.08 -4.72 -6.76
CA HIS A 26 12.91 -3.50 -7.54
C HIS A 26 13.99 -3.43 -8.60
N ASP A 27 13.71 -2.71 -9.66
CA ASP A 27 14.70 -2.50 -10.72
C ASP A 27 14.22 -1.40 -11.65
N ILE A 28 15.10 -1.05 -12.60
CA ILE A 28 14.81 -0.12 -13.67
C ILE A 28 14.76 -0.93 -14.95
N ASN A 29 13.69 -0.81 -15.71
CA ASN A 29 13.57 -1.43 -17.01
C ASN A 29 13.81 -0.35 -18.06
N ALA A 30 15.01 -0.36 -18.65
CA ALA A 30 15.40 0.67 -19.60
C ALA A 30 14.57 0.60 -20.89
N ASP A 31 14.21 -0.60 -21.32
CA ASP A 31 13.44 -0.76 -22.56
C ASP A 31 12.03 -0.23 -22.41
N ALA A 32 11.41 -0.45 -21.26
CA ALA A 32 10.07 0.04 -20.99
C ALA A 32 10.06 1.45 -20.43
N ASP A 33 11.24 2.01 -20.14
CA ASP A 33 11.40 3.36 -19.59
C ASP A 33 10.65 3.53 -18.29
N GLU A 34 10.79 2.54 -17.40
CA GLU A 34 10.09 2.61 -16.14
C GLU A 34 10.88 1.97 -14.99
N ALA A 35 10.60 2.45 -13.79
CA ALA A 35 11.03 1.83 -12.55
C ALA A 35 9.90 0.93 -12.08
N TRP A 36 10.23 -0.19 -11.46
CA TRP A 36 9.21 -1.07 -10.92
C TRP A 36 9.63 -1.61 -9.56
N ALA A 37 8.65 -2.00 -8.78
CA ALA A 37 8.87 -2.58 -7.47
C ALA A 37 7.83 -3.67 -7.24
N LEU A 38 8.25 -4.74 -6.60
CA LEU A 38 7.35 -5.77 -6.10
C LEU A 38 7.19 -5.53 -4.61
N GLY A 39 6.00 -5.19 -4.19
CA GLY A 39 5.71 -4.89 -2.80
C GLY A 39 4.91 -5.99 -2.14
N GLU A 40 4.93 -5.97 -0.82
CA GLU A 40 4.18 -6.92 -0.02
C GLU A 40 3.62 -6.22 1.21
N ILE A 41 2.33 -6.37 1.45
CA ILE A 41 1.74 -5.98 2.72
C ILE A 41 1.42 -7.24 3.49
N VAL A 42 1.84 -7.24 4.75
CA VAL A 42 1.45 -8.26 5.72
C VAL A 42 0.56 -7.55 6.74
N ALA A 43 -0.61 -8.07 6.98
CA ALA A 43 -1.58 -7.45 7.86
C ALA A 43 -2.22 -8.48 8.76
N GLU A 44 -2.63 -8.04 9.93
CA GLU A 44 -3.40 -8.88 10.83
C GLU A 44 -4.85 -8.47 10.72
N VAL A 45 -5.68 -9.38 10.20
CA VAL A 45 -7.10 -9.11 9.98
C VAL A 45 -7.89 -10.19 10.71
N ASP A 46 -8.71 -9.78 11.67
CA ASP A 46 -9.52 -10.70 12.47
C ASP A 46 -8.69 -11.84 13.06
N GLY A 47 -7.51 -11.48 13.58
CA GLY A 47 -6.64 -12.45 14.24
C GLY A 47 -5.85 -13.34 13.27
N LYS A 48 -5.97 -13.11 11.98
CA LYS A 48 -5.26 -13.90 10.98
C LYS A 48 -4.23 -13.05 10.25
N CYS A 49 -3.10 -13.67 9.92
CA CYS A 49 -2.07 -12.99 9.17
C CYS A 49 -2.38 -13.13 7.69
N VAL A 50 -2.55 -12.00 7.02
CA VAL A 50 -2.89 -11.96 5.60
C VAL A 50 -1.76 -11.28 4.85
N THR A 51 -1.34 -11.88 3.74
CA THR A 51 -0.24 -11.35 2.92
C THR A 51 -0.74 -11.10 1.51
N ARG A 52 -0.38 -9.94 0.97
CA ARG A 52 -0.71 -9.58 -0.41
C ARG A 52 0.52 -9.00 -1.07
N GLN A 53 0.77 -9.42 -2.30
CA GLN A 53 1.90 -8.93 -3.09
C GLN A 53 1.39 -8.37 -4.40
N GLN A 54 2.02 -7.31 -4.87
CA GLN A 54 1.66 -6.73 -6.17
C GLN A 54 2.80 -5.87 -6.69
N PHE A 55 2.88 -5.77 -8.00
CA PHE A 55 3.85 -4.90 -8.66
C PHE A 55 3.32 -3.48 -8.75
N GLY A 56 4.25 -2.54 -8.67
CA GLY A 56 3.99 -1.15 -8.96
C GLY A 56 5.04 -0.63 -9.91
N SER A 57 4.72 0.43 -10.65
CA SER A 57 5.64 1.00 -11.61
C SER A 57 5.48 2.51 -11.68
N GLN A 58 6.50 3.14 -12.26
CA GLN A 58 6.55 4.58 -12.44
C GLN A 58 7.39 4.87 -13.66
N LYS A 59 6.89 5.69 -14.57
CA LYS A 59 7.68 6.12 -15.73
C LYS A 59 8.87 6.93 -15.26
N ILE A 60 10.00 6.71 -15.90
CA ILE A 60 11.21 7.45 -15.59
C ILE A 60 11.07 8.85 -16.17
N LYS A 61 11.25 9.86 -15.30
CA LYS A 61 11.20 11.24 -15.72
C LYS A 61 12.56 11.64 -16.29
N ARG A 62 12.56 12.25 -17.46
CA ARG A 62 13.78 12.60 -18.16
C ARG A 62 13.82 14.06 -18.50
N SER A 63 15.06 14.56 -18.63
CA SER A 63 15.30 15.92 -19.09
C SER A 63 14.89 16.03 -20.56
N ARG A 64 14.21 17.10 -20.90
CA ARG A 64 13.83 17.36 -22.29
C ARG A 64 15.03 17.64 -23.18
N SER A 65 16.06 18.23 -22.60
CA SER A 65 17.23 18.64 -23.41
C SER A 65 18.21 17.50 -23.62
N SER A 66 18.43 16.66 -22.60
CA SER A 66 19.47 15.64 -22.68
C SER A 66 18.93 14.22 -22.76
N GLY A 67 17.67 14.02 -22.37
CA GLY A 67 17.11 12.68 -22.29
C GLY A 67 17.57 11.88 -21.08
N ALA A 68 18.38 12.49 -20.22
CA ALA A 68 18.91 11.80 -19.05
C ALA A 68 17.84 11.71 -17.94
N PRO A 69 17.87 10.65 -17.15
CA PRO A 69 16.96 10.58 -16.00
C PRO A 69 17.20 11.75 -15.05
N LEU A 70 16.12 12.33 -14.55
CA LEU A 70 16.20 13.45 -13.62
C LEU A 70 16.44 12.99 -12.19
N ASP A 71 15.72 11.95 -11.77
CA ASP A 71 15.81 11.51 -10.38
C ASP A 71 15.26 10.08 -10.30
N LEU A 72 16.15 9.12 -10.45
CA LEU A 72 15.76 7.70 -10.39
C LEU A 72 15.26 7.29 -9.02
N GLY A 73 15.79 7.92 -7.96
CA GLY A 73 15.31 7.65 -6.62
C GLY A 73 13.85 8.03 -6.45
N PHE A 74 13.47 9.17 -7.02
CA PHE A 74 12.07 9.59 -7.00
C PHE A 74 11.21 8.60 -7.77
N ASP A 75 11.69 8.14 -8.92
CA ASP A 75 10.93 7.19 -9.73
C ASP A 75 10.77 5.85 -9.02
N LEU A 76 11.82 5.39 -8.32
CA LEU A 76 11.72 4.16 -7.54
C LEU A 76 10.75 4.30 -6.37
N LYS A 77 10.74 5.47 -5.70
CA LYS A 77 9.76 5.71 -4.64
C LYS A 77 8.34 5.71 -5.20
N GLY A 78 8.15 6.28 -6.38
CA GLY A 78 6.85 6.25 -7.02
C GLY A 78 6.38 4.84 -7.31
N ALA A 79 7.30 3.99 -7.79
CA ALA A 79 6.99 2.59 -8.06
C ALA A 79 6.61 1.86 -6.77
N ALA A 80 7.35 2.11 -5.69
CA ALA A 80 7.07 1.50 -4.39
C ALA A 80 5.72 1.93 -3.85
N THR A 81 5.40 3.21 -3.96
CA THR A 81 4.10 3.73 -3.51
C THR A 81 2.97 3.12 -4.32
N ASP A 82 3.17 2.98 -5.63
CA ASP A 82 2.18 2.34 -6.50
C ASP A 82 1.96 0.89 -6.09
N ALA A 83 3.04 0.16 -5.79
CA ALA A 83 2.94 -1.22 -5.32
C ALA A 83 2.16 -1.30 -4.01
N MET A 84 2.44 -0.40 -3.08
CA MET A 84 1.74 -0.38 -1.79
C MET A 84 0.25 -0.15 -1.98
N LYS A 85 -0.12 0.79 -2.84
CA LYS A 85 -1.53 1.08 -3.09
C LYS A 85 -2.25 -0.12 -3.68
N LYS A 86 -1.58 -0.84 -4.58
CA LYS A 86 -2.17 -2.02 -5.20
C LYS A 86 -2.29 -3.18 -4.23
N CYS A 87 -1.30 -3.36 -3.36
CA CYS A 87 -1.40 -4.35 -2.30
C CYS A 87 -2.57 -4.04 -1.37
N ALA A 88 -2.73 -2.77 -1.00
CA ALA A 88 -3.82 -2.36 -0.13
C ALA A 88 -5.18 -2.63 -0.77
N SER A 89 -5.28 -2.42 -2.09
CA SER A 89 -6.52 -2.75 -2.81
C SER A 89 -6.84 -4.23 -2.71
N LEU A 90 -5.82 -5.07 -2.79
CA LEU A 90 -6.04 -6.53 -2.67
C LEU A 90 -6.51 -6.93 -1.28
N LEU A 91 -6.20 -6.13 -0.27
CA LEU A 91 -6.74 -6.40 1.07
C LEU A 91 -8.19 -5.97 1.20
N GLY A 92 -8.69 -5.19 0.26
CA GLY A 92 -10.04 -4.67 0.35
C GLY A 92 -10.19 -3.47 1.26
N VAL A 93 -9.11 -3.02 1.87
CA VAL A 93 -9.16 -1.88 2.78
C VAL A 93 -9.59 -0.62 2.06
N GLY A 94 -9.08 -0.40 0.85
CA GLY A 94 -9.45 0.77 0.09
C GLY A 94 -10.93 0.80 -0.25
N LEU A 95 -11.48 -0.34 -0.63
CA LEU A 95 -12.89 -0.44 -0.95
C LEU A 95 -13.76 -0.20 0.27
N TYR A 96 -13.41 -0.82 1.38
CA TYR A 96 -14.12 -0.64 2.64
C TYR A 96 -14.13 0.84 3.05
N LEU A 97 -12.98 1.47 3.02
CA LEU A 97 -12.87 2.86 3.46
C LEU A 97 -13.47 3.83 2.45
N SER A 98 -13.45 3.50 1.16
CA SER A 98 -14.03 4.41 0.17
C SER A 98 -15.53 4.45 0.26
N ARG A 99 -16.17 3.43 0.81
CA ARG A 99 -17.59 3.45 1.04
C ARG A 99 -17.96 4.30 2.23
N LYS A 100 -16.99 4.70 3.03
CA LYS A 100 -17.22 5.51 4.22
C LYS A 100 -18.22 4.86 5.15
N GLN A 101 -18.12 3.57 5.29
CA GLN A 101 -18.99 2.86 6.18
C GLN A 101 -18.71 3.25 7.61
N PRO A 102 -19.71 3.48 8.41
CA PRO A 102 -19.46 3.73 9.82
C PRO A 102 -18.91 2.48 10.46
N PRO A 103 -18.17 2.64 11.54
CA PRO A 103 -17.69 1.48 12.25
C PRO A 103 -18.85 0.63 12.66
N ARG A 104 -18.68 -0.67 12.65
CA ARG A 104 -19.70 -1.51 13.12
C ARG A 104 -19.91 -1.36 14.55
N PRO A 105 -21.12 -1.46 15.00
CA PRO A 105 -21.36 -1.53 16.43
C PRO A 105 -20.51 -2.64 16.95
N SER A 106 -19.87 -2.40 17.99
CA SER A 106 -18.97 -3.37 18.43
C SER A 106 -19.64 -4.51 18.99
N ALA A 107 -20.23 -4.61 18.51
CA ALA A 107 -20.77 -5.71 18.71
C ALA A 107 -19.97 -6.64 19.10
N ALA A 108 -19.91 -5.89 18.74
CA ALA A 108 -19.62 -6.38 18.77
C ALA A 108 -18.94 -6.75 19.20
N ARG A 109 -18.76 -6.38 19.57
CA ARG A 109 -18.12 -6.64 19.78
C ARG A 109 -17.93 -7.32 20.39
N ALA A 110 -18.20 -7.56 20.90
CA ALA A 110 -18.13 -8.05 21.28
C ALA A 110 -17.43 -8.67 21.46
N GLY A 111 -17.09 -8.47 21.60
CA GLY A 111 -16.53 -9.09 21.54
C GLY A 111 -15.62 -9.03 21.38
N GLY A 112 -15.33 -8.61 21.68
CA GLY A 112 -14.75 -8.70 21.29
C GLY A 112 -13.95 -8.45 21.21
N THR A 113 -13.63 -8.19 21.53
CA THR A 113 -13.09 -8.11 21.17
C THR A 113 -12.40 -7.70 20.77
N GLY A 114 -12.31 -7.49 21.03
CA GLY A 114 -11.83 -7.26 20.37
C GLY A 114 -11.30 -6.70 20.05
N MET A 115 -11.07 -6.38 20.09
CA MET A 115 -10.76 -6.02 19.48
C MET A 115 -10.39 -5.40 19.31
N HIS A 116 -10.31 -5.22 19.54
CA HIS A 116 -10.05 -4.79 19.09
C HIS A 116 -9.56 -4.27 18.90
N ARG A 117 -9.58 -4.25 19.08
CA ARG A 117 -9.19 -3.91 18.71
C ARG A 117 -9.00 -3.48 18.10
N SER A 118 -9.08 -3.34 18.37
CA SER A 118 -9.00 -3.09 17.78
C SER A 118 -8.93 -2.80 17.32
N ALA A 119 -8.93 -2.81 17.64
CA ALA A 119 -8.96 -2.75 17.23
C ALA A 119 -9.01 -2.49 17.03
#